data_e87bedf0f0e59f8d93df4b9cb5de45a2
#
_entry.id   e87bedf0f0e59f8d93df4b9cb5de45a2
#
_cell.length_a   1.000
_cell.length_b   1.000
_cell.length_c   1.000
_cell.angle_alpha   90.00
_cell.angle_beta   90.00
_cell.angle_gamma   90.00
#
_symmetry.space_group_name_H-M   'P 1'
#
loop_
_entity.id
_entity.type
_entity.pdbx_description
1 polymer ?
#
loop_
_entity_poly.entity_id
_entity_poly.type
_entity_poly.pdbx_seq_one_letter_code
_entity_poly.pdbx_strand_id
1 'polypeptide(L)'
;MDKSLLPNIYEFISHTYPFSQLNDLEKDATATKIQITYHTLGEELNNETLAGIGLFMIRTGVVEERNKSDGSLRAKFSAGDTFGFTQIDKEGDSDYKVVFLENTLLYVLPKNVLHFLIEKNKEVGDYFNAKEWIRLSSSHNYADEVTADEKGT
;
A
#
# COMPACT_ATOMS: atom_id res chain seq x y z
N MET A 1 1.46 -18.65 -8.77
CA MET A 1 2.58 -18.28 -7.88
C MET A 1 3.39 -19.53 -7.51
N ASP A 2 4.68 -19.40 -7.43
CA ASP A 2 5.56 -20.47 -6.99
C ASP A 2 5.35 -20.75 -5.50
N LYS A 3 4.97 -21.97 -5.15
CA LYS A 3 4.69 -22.35 -3.77
C LYS A 3 5.92 -22.30 -2.85
N SER A 4 7.13 -22.34 -3.42
CA SER A 4 8.35 -22.24 -2.63
C SER A 4 8.53 -20.87 -1.96
N LEU A 5 7.81 -19.85 -2.44
CA LEU A 5 7.85 -18.50 -1.91
C LEU A 5 6.82 -18.25 -0.79
N LEU A 6 5.87 -19.17 -0.58
CA LEU A 6 4.82 -18.99 0.43
C LEU A 6 5.34 -18.77 1.84
N PRO A 7 6.36 -19.52 2.32
CA PRO A 7 6.86 -19.28 3.68
C PRO A 7 7.39 -17.87 3.89
N ASN A 8 8.07 -17.32 2.88
CA ASN A 8 8.61 -15.96 2.97
C ASN A 8 7.50 -14.91 2.97
N ILE A 9 6.45 -15.12 2.16
CA ILE A 9 5.30 -14.23 2.12
C ILE A 9 4.54 -14.29 3.44
N TYR A 10 4.32 -15.50 3.97
CA TYR A 10 3.64 -15.68 5.25
C TYR A 10 4.37 -14.95 6.37
N GLU A 11 5.69 -15.11 6.43
CA GLU A 11 6.50 -14.43 7.43
C GLU A 11 6.40 -12.91 7.31
N PHE A 12 6.49 -12.39 6.08
CA PHE A 12 6.36 -10.95 5.84
C PHE A 12 5.02 -10.43 6.36
N ILE A 13 3.92 -11.09 6.01
CA ILE A 13 2.57 -10.72 6.46
C ILE A 13 2.49 -10.75 7.98
N SER A 14 3.10 -11.76 8.60
CA SER A 14 3.08 -11.93 10.05
C SER A 14 3.77 -10.80 10.80
N HIS A 15 4.64 -10.04 10.13
CA HIS A 15 5.38 -8.92 10.70
C HIS A 15 4.92 -7.57 10.16
N THR A 16 3.84 -7.53 9.38
CA THR A 16 3.35 -6.31 8.75
C THR A 16 1.98 -5.96 9.28
N TYR A 17 1.91 -4.94 10.14
CA TYR A 17 0.63 -4.48 10.69
C TYR A 17 -0.22 -3.84 9.59
N PRO A 18 -1.52 -4.06 9.47
CA PRO A 18 -2.38 -4.81 10.42
C PRO A 18 -2.49 -6.31 10.12
N PHE A 19 -1.83 -6.82 9.10
CA PHE A 19 -1.94 -8.23 8.71
C PHE A 19 -1.35 -9.16 9.75
N SER A 20 -0.44 -8.66 10.58
CA SER A 20 0.09 -9.40 11.74
C SER A 20 -1.00 -9.81 12.73
N GLN A 21 -2.16 -9.15 12.70
CA GLN A 21 -3.29 -9.43 13.59
C GLN A 21 -4.21 -10.54 13.06
N LEU A 22 -3.99 -11.00 11.84
CA LEU A 22 -4.75 -12.13 11.29
C LEU A 22 -4.40 -13.42 12.04
N ASN A 23 -5.34 -14.37 12.09
CA ASN A 23 -5.02 -15.70 12.62
C ASN A 23 -4.24 -16.50 11.57
N ASP A 24 -3.75 -17.68 11.94
CA ASP A 24 -2.89 -18.48 11.06
C ASP A 24 -3.59 -18.87 9.76
N LEU A 25 -4.87 -19.25 9.82
CA LEU A 25 -5.61 -19.60 8.60
C LEU A 25 -5.80 -18.41 7.69
N GLU A 26 -6.11 -17.25 8.26
CA GLU A 26 -6.25 -16.01 7.48
C GLU A 26 -4.92 -15.59 6.84
N LYS A 27 -3.82 -15.74 7.58
CA LYS A 27 -2.49 -15.44 7.04
C LYS A 27 -2.15 -16.36 5.88
N ASP A 28 -2.41 -17.67 6.03
CA ASP A 28 -2.17 -18.64 4.95
C ASP A 28 -2.99 -18.31 3.71
N ALA A 29 -4.27 -18.05 3.89
CA ALA A 29 -5.15 -17.72 2.77
C ALA A 29 -4.71 -16.42 2.08
N THR A 30 -4.33 -15.41 2.86
CA THR A 30 -3.85 -14.15 2.32
C THR A 30 -2.56 -14.33 1.55
N ALA A 31 -1.60 -15.08 2.11
CA ALA A 31 -0.31 -15.32 1.46
C ALA A 31 -0.48 -15.97 0.08
N THR A 32 -1.44 -16.89 -0.07
CA THR A 32 -1.67 -17.55 -1.36
C THR A 32 -2.22 -16.61 -2.42
N LYS A 33 -2.78 -15.47 -2.03
CA LYS A 33 -3.36 -14.49 -2.95
C LYS A 33 -2.39 -13.37 -3.32
N ILE A 34 -1.28 -13.27 -2.62
CA ILE A 34 -0.26 -12.23 -2.89
C ILE A 34 0.35 -12.46 -4.26
N GLN A 35 0.50 -11.39 -5.03
CA GLN A 35 1.20 -11.38 -6.30
C GLN A 35 2.55 -10.71 -6.10
N ILE A 36 3.58 -11.26 -6.73
CA ILE A 36 4.94 -10.72 -6.62
C ILE A 36 5.25 -9.97 -7.91
N THR A 37 5.70 -8.72 -7.78
CA THR A 37 6.17 -7.94 -8.93
C THR A 37 7.57 -7.41 -8.62
N TYR A 38 8.36 -7.27 -9.68
CA TYR A 38 9.71 -6.76 -9.59
C TYR A 38 9.86 -5.53 -10.47
N HIS A 39 10.47 -4.49 -9.92
CA HIS A 39 10.63 -3.22 -10.61
C HIS A 39 12.09 -2.78 -10.52
N THR A 40 12.61 -2.25 -11.62
CA THR A 40 14.00 -1.82 -11.69
C THR A 40 14.14 -0.35 -11.32
N LEU A 41 15.33 -0.01 -10.83
CA LEU A 41 15.70 1.37 -10.54
C LEU A 41 15.33 2.29 -11.72
N GLY A 42 14.61 3.37 -11.43
CA GLY A 42 14.20 4.36 -12.44
C GLY A 42 12.84 4.09 -13.06
N GLU A 43 12.27 2.92 -12.85
CA GLU A 43 10.93 2.61 -13.34
C GLU A 43 9.91 3.51 -12.63
N GLU A 44 8.79 3.81 -13.32
CA GLU A 44 7.72 4.62 -12.75
C GLU A 44 6.38 3.91 -12.92
N LEU A 45 5.53 4.04 -11.91
CA LEU A 45 4.14 3.61 -12.00
C LEU A 45 3.26 4.86 -11.99
N ASN A 46 2.36 4.94 -12.96
CA ASN A 46 1.38 6.01 -13.00
C ASN A 46 0.06 5.53 -12.40
N ASN A 47 -0.91 6.41 -12.33
CA ASN A 47 -2.21 6.12 -11.72
C ASN A 47 -3.00 5.03 -12.43
N GLU A 48 -2.87 4.89 -13.73
CA GLU A 48 -3.56 3.83 -14.47
C GLU A 48 -3.06 2.46 -14.02
N THR A 49 -1.78 2.37 -13.69
CA THR A 49 -1.17 1.14 -13.19
C THR A 49 -1.51 0.90 -11.73
N LEU A 50 -1.63 1.98 -10.93
CA LEU A 50 -1.87 1.88 -9.50
C LEU A 50 -3.34 1.65 -9.15
N ALA A 51 -4.24 2.34 -9.86
CA ALA A 51 -5.67 2.33 -9.54
C ALA A 51 -6.26 0.93 -9.74
N GLY A 52 -6.98 0.45 -8.75
CA GLY A 52 -7.73 -0.79 -8.86
C GLY A 52 -6.93 -2.08 -8.78
N ILE A 53 -5.61 -2.01 -8.68
CA ILE A 53 -4.78 -3.21 -8.58
C ILE A 53 -4.82 -3.81 -7.18
N GLY A 54 -4.47 -3.01 -6.18
CA GLY A 54 -4.45 -3.48 -4.81
C GLY A 54 -3.52 -2.67 -3.93
N LEU A 55 -3.18 -3.25 -2.79
CA LEU A 55 -2.24 -2.65 -1.85
C LEU A 55 -0.84 -3.16 -2.14
N PHE A 56 0.11 -2.24 -2.22
CA PHE A 56 1.51 -2.55 -2.47
C PHE A 56 2.27 -2.63 -1.14
N MET A 57 3.03 -3.69 -0.97
CA MET A 57 3.89 -3.89 0.21
C MET A 57 5.32 -4.07 -0.26
N ILE A 58 6.25 -3.31 0.31
CA ILE A 58 7.64 -3.36 -0.11
C ILE A 58 8.36 -4.46 0.66
N ARG A 59 8.78 -5.50 -0.06
CA ARG A 59 9.60 -6.57 0.53
C ARG A 59 11.05 -6.12 0.61
N THR A 60 11.58 -5.56 -0.49
CA THR A 60 12.91 -4.95 -0.55
C THR A 60 12.86 -3.78 -1.53
N GLY A 61 13.62 -2.74 -1.25
CA GLY A 61 13.72 -1.60 -2.14
C GLY A 61 13.22 -0.30 -1.52
N VAL A 62 13.21 0.74 -2.35
CA VAL A 62 12.79 2.09 -1.94
C VAL A 62 12.00 2.72 -3.07
N VAL A 63 10.87 3.35 -2.75
CA VAL A 63 10.05 4.08 -3.70
C VAL A 63 9.73 5.47 -3.18
N GLU A 64 9.44 6.39 -4.11
CA GLU A 64 8.95 7.73 -3.79
C GLU A 64 7.65 7.99 -4.51
N GLU A 65 6.70 8.65 -3.82
CA GLU A 65 5.55 9.27 -4.46
C GLU A 65 5.90 10.71 -4.76
N ARG A 66 5.71 11.10 -6.02
CA ARG A 66 6.01 12.44 -6.51
C ARG A 66 4.77 13.07 -7.13
N ASN A 67 4.56 14.36 -6.86
CA ASN A 67 3.48 15.10 -7.51
C ASN A 67 3.78 15.24 -9.00
N LYS A 68 2.77 14.99 -9.84
CA LYS A 68 2.94 15.10 -11.28
C LYS A 68 3.11 16.54 -11.72
N SER A 69 2.49 17.48 -11.01
CA SER A 69 2.48 18.90 -11.42
C SER A 69 3.87 19.53 -11.39
N ASP A 70 4.68 19.22 -10.37
CA ASP A 70 5.96 19.89 -10.17
C ASP A 70 7.11 18.93 -9.82
N GLY A 71 6.85 17.64 -9.74
CA GLY A 71 7.86 16.64 -9.39
C GLY A 71 8.26 16.62 -7.93
N SER A 72 7.57 17.38 -7.07
CA SER A 72 7.92 17.45 -5.65
C SER A 72 7.62 16.14 -4.93
N LEU A 73 8.38 15.89 -3.87
CA LEU A 73 8.23 14.67 -3.06
C LEU A 73 6.95 14.74 -2.23
N ARG A 74 6.14 13.69 -2.31
CA ARG A 74 4.95 13.50 -1.48
C ARG A 74 5.23 12.60 -0.30
N ALA A 75 5.84 11.45 -0.58
CA ALA A 75 6.12 10.43 0.44
C ALA A 75 7.25 9.53 -0.05
N LYS A 76 7.91 8.88 0.90
CA LYS A 76 8.97 7.92 0.61
C LYS A 76 8.71 6.66 1.44
N PHE A 77 8.84 5.51 0.79
CA PHE A 77 8.56 4.21 1.41
C PHE A 77 9.74 3.26 1.20
N SER A 78 9.97 2.40 2.17
CA SER A 78 11.04 1.42 2.14
C SER A 78 10.54 0.06 2.62
N ALA A 79 11.44 -0.91 2.75
CA ALA A 79 11.09 -2.29 3.13
C ALA A 79 10.21 -2.31 4.39
N GLY A 80 9.11 -3.04 4.31
CA GLY A 80 8.12 -3.15 5.38
C GLY A 80 6.96 -2.16 5.27
N ASP A 81 7.09 -1.13 4.45
CA ASP A 81 6.03 -0.14 4.28
C ASP A 81 4.99 -0.61 3.26
N THR A 82 3.79 -0.06 3.37
CA THR A 82 2.70 -0.27 2.41
C THR A 82 2.34 1.06 1.76
N PHE A 83 1.89 0.99 0.50
CA PHE A 83 1.44 2.19 -0.21
C PHE A 83 0.36 1.81 -1.24
N GLY A 84 -0.28 2.81 -1.80
CA GLY A 84 -1.27 2.63 -2.86
C GLY A 84 -2.71 2.49 -2.37
N PHE A 85 -2.94 2.38 -1.08
CA PHE A 85 -4.31 2.21 -0.55
C PHE A 85 -5.23 3.34 -1.00
N THR A 86 -4.75 4.57 -0.96
CA THR A 86 -5.58 5.73 -1.30
C THR A 86 -6.02 5.77 -2.76
N GLN A 87 -5.43 4.91 -3.61
CA GLN A 87 -5.76 4.84 -5.03
C GLN A 87 -6.63 3.64 -5.38
N ILE A 88 -6.86 2.71 -4.44
CA ILE A 88 -7.54 1.44 -4.75
C ILE A 88 -8.91 1.65 -5.36
N ASP A 89 -9.71 2.55 -4.80
CA ASP A 89 -11.08 2.81 -5.25
C ASP A 89 -11.23 4.11 -6.02
N LYS A 90 -10.12 4.77 -6.33
CA LYS A 90 -10.16 6.05 -7.03
C LYS A 90 -10.21 5.83 -8.53
N GLU A 91 -11.16 6.50 -9.19
CA GLU A 91 -11.27 6.48 -10.64
C GLU A 91 -10.50 7.67 -11.23
N GLY A 92 -10.01 7.50 -12.46
CA GLY A 92 -9.32 8.55 -13.18
C GLY A 92 -7.87 8.73 -12.74
N ASP A 93 -7.29 9.83 -13.15
CA ASP A 93 -5.88 10.13 -12.90
C ASP A 93 -5.65 10.50 -11.45
N SER A 94 -4.56 9.97 -10.89
CA SER A 94 -4.05 10.47 -9.62
C SER A 94 -3.16 11.67 -9.87
N ASP A 95 -2.97 12.48 -8.83
CA ASP A 95 -2.13 13.66 -8.90
C ASP A 95 -0.66 13.34 -8.71
N TYR A 96 -0.30 12.08 -8.52
CA TYR A 96 1.06 11.68 -8.26
C TYR A 96 1.43 10.39 -8.98
N LYS A 97 2.74 10.15 -9.06
CA LYS A 97 3.30 8.91 -9.61
C LYS A 97 4.25 8.30 -8.58
N VAL A 98 4.56 7.02 -8.77
CA VAL A 98 5.51 6.29 -7.94
C VAL A 98 6.78 6.07 -8.75
N VAL A 99 7.92 6.41 -8.16
CA VAL A 99 9.24 6.28 -8.78
C VAL A 99 10.07 5.30 -7.95
N PHE A 100 10.72 4.36 -8.61
CA PHE A 100 11.55 3.35 -7.95
C PHE A 100 12.98 3.87 -7.85
N LEU A 101 13.46 4.06 -6.63
CA LEU A 101 14.82 4.55 -6.37
C LEU A 101 15.85 3.44 -6.31
N GLU A 102 15.41 2.20 -6.20
CA GLU A 102 16.22 1.00 -6.18
C GLU A 102 15.47 -0.11 -6.89
N ASN A 103 16.16 -1.18 -7.22
CA ASN A 103 15.49 -2.39 -7.65
C ASN A 103 14.60 -2.86 -6.50
N THR A 104 13.32 -3.04 -6.77
CA THR A 104 12.31 -3.21 -5.73
C THR A 104 11.48 -4.44 -5.99
N LEU A 105 11.29 -5.25 -4.95
CA LEU A 105 10.38 -6.38 -4.98
C LEU A 105 9.15 -6.02 -4.17
N LEU A 106 7.99 -6.09 -4.81
CA LEU A 106 6.70 -5.78 -4.19
C LEU A 106 5.88 -7.04 -4.01
N TYR A 107 5.21 -7.12 -2.88
CA TYR A 107 4.08 -8.02 -2.66
C TYR A 107 2.82 -7.20 -2.87
N VAL A 108 1.96 -7.67 -3.77
CA VAL A 108 0.72 -6.95 -4.11
C VAL A 108 -0.46 -7.75 -3.59
N LEU A 109 -1.21 -7.13 -2.68
CA LEU A 109 -2.45 -7.71 -2.17
C LEU A 109 -3.59 -7.24 -3.05
N PRO A 110 -4.25 -8.15 -3.81
CA PRO A 110 -5.31 -7.75 -4.71
C PRO A 110 -6.44 -7.01 -3.99
N LYS A 111 -7.03 -6.06 -4.69
CA LYS A 111 -8.10 -5.21 -4.18
C LYS A 111 -9.23 -5.99 -3.52
N ASN A 112 -9.72 -7.04 -4.18
CA ASN A 112 -10.84 -7.82 -3.65
C ASN A 112 -10.48 -8.56 -2.37
N VAL A 113 -9.23 -9.00 -2.24
CA VAL A 113 -8.75 -9.66 -1.02
C VAL A 113 -8.67 -8.65 0.11
N LEU A 114 -8.15 -7.47 -0.16
CA LEU A 114 -8.08 -6.40 0.85
C LEU A 114 -9.48 -6.03 1.35
N HIS A 115 -10.43 -5.83 0.44
CA HIS A 115 -11.80 -5.50 0.82
C HIS A 115 -12.43 -6.61 1.67
N PHE A 116 -12.18 -7.85 1.33
CA PHE A 116 -12.67 -8.99 2.11
C PHE A 116 -12.09 -8.94 3.54
N LEU A 117 -10.80 -8.71 3.68
CA LEU A 117 -10.15 -8.64 4.99
C LEU A 117 -10.66 -7.46 5.82
N ILE A 118 -10.86 -6.31 5.20
CA ILE A 118 -11.42 -5.13 5.88
C ILE A 118 -12.79 -5.44 6.44
N GLU A 119 -13.60 -6.18 5.68
CA GLU A 119 -14.96 -6.53 6.09
C GLU A 119 -15.00 -7.59 7.20
N LYS A 120 -14.07 -8.55 7.14
CA LYS A 120 -14.14 -9.74 8.00
C LYS A 120 -13.23 -9.68 9.22
N ASN A 121 -12.26 -8.79 9.26
CA ASN A 121 -11.33 -8.70 10.38
C ASN A 121 -11.36 -7.28 10.96
N LYS A 122 -11.73 -7.19 12.24
CA LYS A 122 -11.92 -5.90 12.90
C LYS A 122 -10.63 -5.05 12.91
N GLU A 123 -9.50 -5.68 13.23
CA GLU A 123 -8.22 -4.96 13.31
C GLU A 123 -7.82 -4.38 11.96
N VAL A 124 -7.96 -5.18 10.90
CA VAL A 124 -7.68 -4.74 9.53
C VAL A 124 -8.65 -3.63 9.12
N GLY A 125 -9.94 -3.84 9.40
CA GLY A 125 -10.97 -2.86 9.08
C GLY A 125 -10.73 -1.53 9.77
N ASP A 126 -10.46 -1.55 11.06
CA ASP A 126 -10.20 -0.32 11.83
C ASP A 126 -9.00 0.45 11.28
N TYR A 127 -7.94 -0.27 10.95
CA TYR A 127 -6.73 0.35 10.40
C TYR A 127 -6.98 1.08 9.08
N PHE A 128 -7.63 0.39 8.14
CA PHE A 128 -7.84 0.99 6.81
C PHE A 128 -8.99 1.99 6.79
N ASN A 129 -9.96 1.86 7.66
CA ASN A 129 -11.00 2.88 7.81
C ASN A 129 -10.43 4.19 8.34
N ALA A 130 -9.45 4.13 9.23
CA ALA A 130 -8.76 5.33 9.70
C ALA A 130 -7.97 5.99 8.57
N LYS A 131 -7.31 5.19 7.72
CA LYS A 131 -6.58 5.73 6.56
C LYS A 131 -7.53 6.35 5.53
N GLU A 132 -8.69 5.75 5.32
CA GLU A 132 -9.71 6.29 4.43
C GLU A 132 -10.20 7.66 4.93
N TRP A 133 -10.40 7.78 6.23
CA TRP A 133 -10.79 9.06 6.82
C TRP A 133 -9.73 10.14 6.59
N ILE A 134 -8.46 9.80 6.76
CA ILE A 134 -7.36 10.73 6.53
C ILE A 134 -7.36 11.18 5.07
N ARG A 135 -7.56 10.27 4.13
CA ARG A 135 -7.62 10.58 2.71
C ARG A 135 -8.74 11.59 2.40
N LEU A 136 -9.93 11.36 2.96
CA LEU A 136 -11.07 12.23 2.74
C LEU A 136 -10.84 13.62 3.34
N SER A 137 -10.22 13.67 4.51
CA SER A 137 -9.88 14.94 5.16
C SER A 137 -8.88 15.74 4.32
N SER A 138 -7.87 15.06 3.78
CA SER A 138 -6.86 15.69 2.91
C SER A 138 -7.48 16.34 1.68
N SER A 139 -8.49 15.70 1.09
CA SER A 139 -9.14 16.22 -0.11
C SER A 139 -9.96 17.48 0.16
N HIS A 140 -10.31 17.73 1.41
CA HIS A 140 -11.15 18.88 1.79
C HIS A 140 -10.35 20.06 2.34
N ASN A 141 -9.30 19.81 3.09
CA ASN A 141 -8.57 20.85 3.83
C ASN A 141 -7.08 20.57 3.84
N TYR A 142 -6.45 20.75 2.70
CA TYR A 142 -5.04 20.45 2.57
C TYR A 142 -4.16 21.20 3.58
N ALA A 143 -4.42 22.50 3.75
CA ALA A 143 -3.65 23.32 4.70
C ALA A 143 -3.90 22.90 6.15
N ASP A 144 -5.12 22.53 6.47
CA ASP A 144 -5.49 22.08 7.81
C ASP A 144 -4.89 20.69 8.09
N GLU A 145 -4.75 19.88 7.06
CA GLU A 145 -4.12 18.58 7.19
C GLU A 145 -2.69 18.69 7.69
N VAL A 146 -1.90 19.57 7.12
CA VAL A 146 -0.52 19.79 7.55
C VAL A 146 -0.49 20.19 9.03
N THR A 147 -1.36 21.10 9.44
CA THR A 147 -1.48 21.52 10.83
C THR A 147 -1.94 20.39 11.74
N ALA A 148 -2.91 19.61 11.28
CA ALA A 148 -3.43 18.47 12.05
C ALA A 148 -2.38 17.39 12.26
N ASP A 149 -1.56 17.11 11.25
CA ASP A 149 -0.48 16.13 11.36
C ASP A 149 0.54 16.55 12.41
N GLU A 150 0.90 17.81 12.45
CA GLU A 150 1.80 18.34 13.45
C GLU A 150 1.26 18.19 14.87
N LYS A 151 -0.05 18.29 15.03
CA LYS A 151 -0.72 18.17 16.33
C LYS A 151 -1.07 16.74 16.71
N GLY A 152 -1.35 15.93 15.71
CA GLY A 152 -1.84 14.57 15.90
C GLY A 152 -0.77 13.54 16.16
N THR A 153 0.46 13.89 15.94
CA THR A 153 1.60 12.97 16.14
C THR A 153 2.32 13.19 17.47
#